data_e0d90c285b60cbcc89a2feab081cd1ba
#
_entry.id   e0d90c285b60cbcc89a2feab081cd1ba
#
_cell.length_a   1.000
_cell.length_b   1.000
_cell.length_c   1.000
_cell.angle_alpha   90.00
_cell.angle_beta   90.00
_cell.angle_gamma   90.00
#
_symmetry.space_group_name_H-M   'P 1'
#
loop_
_entity.id
_entity.type
_entity.pdbx_description
1 polymer ?
#
loop_
_entity_poly.entity_id
_entity_poly.type
_entity_poly.pdbx_seq_one_letter_code
_entity_poly.pdbx_strand_id
1 'polypeptide(L)'
;RLQGDWSSDVCSSDLGASVPVVQPDVVIVEGLNVLQPARLPRQGEHVPFVSDFFDFSVYLDADESLLRAWYVERFMRLRETAFRDPQSYFARYAALEESEARDTACRLWDTINLVNLRENILPTRQRARLILRKGASHQIEEVALRRI
;
A
#
# COMPACT_ATOMS: atom_id res chain seq x y z
N ARG A 1 14.59 1.76 12.40
CA ARG A 1 14.30 1.62 10.95
C ARG A 1 14.17 0.13 10.66
N LEU A 2 12.99 -0.41 10.90
CA LEU A 2 12.66 -1.77 10.46
C LEU A 2 12.36 -1.67 8.96
N GLN A 3 13.35 -2.01 8.14
CA GLN A 3 13.20 -2.16 6.72
C GLN A 3 12.56 -3.52 6.50
N GLY A 4 11.23 -3.57 6.58
CA GLY A 4 10.46 -4.76 6.23
C GLY A 4 10.66 -5.04 4.74
N ASP A 5 11.18 -6.22 4.44
CA ASP A 5 11.31 -6.72 3.09
C ASP A 5 9.89 -6.96 2.54
N TRP A 6 9.47 -6.19 1.57
CA TRP A 6 8.16 -6.28 0.92
C TRP A 6 7.98 -7.57 0.10
N SER A 7 8.98 -8.44 0.09
CA SER A 7 8.97 -9.68 -0.69
C SER A 7 8.49 -10.88 0.09
N SER A 8 8.44 -10.81 1.40
CA SER A 8 8.10 -11.95 2.22
C SER A 8 6.67 -11.84 2.75
N ASP A 9 5.86 -12.76 2.28
CA ASP A 9 4.81 -13.39 3.06
C ASP A 9 3.67 -12.52 3.57
N VAL A 10 3.03 -11.85 2.66
CA VAL A 10 1.70 -11.24 2.90
C VAL A 10 0.66 -12.28 3.34
N CYS A 11 1.02 -13.57 3.34
CA CYS A 11 0.13 -14.67 3.73
C CYS A 11 0.65 -15.54 4.87
N SER A 12 1.78 -15.21 5.49
CA SER A 12 2.09 -15.94 6.72
C SER A 12 1.21 -15.39 7.83
N SER A 13 0.13 -16.08 8.05
CA SER A 13 -0.68 -16.00 9.25
C SER A 13 0.13 -16.50 10.45
N ASP A 14 1.37 -16.06 10.58
CA ASP A 14 2.22 -16.31 11.73
C ASP A 14 1.76 -15.41 12.88
N LEU A 15 0.55 -15.68 13.33
CA LEU A 15 -0.04 -15.08 14.52
C LEU A 15 0.76 -15.40 15.79
N GLY A 16 1.88 -16.12 15.67
CA GLY A 16 2.74 -16.51 16.78
C GLY A 16 3.88 -15.54 17.09
N ALA A 17 4.28 -14.68 16.17
CA ALA A 17 5.38 -13.74 16.39
C ALA A 17 4.84 -12.31 16.62
N SER A 18 4.73 -11.91 17.88
CA SER A 18 4.44 -10.53 18.24
C SER A 18 5.70 -9.79 18.65
N VAL A 19 5.92 -8.60 18.11
CA VAL A 19 6.97 -7.69 18.57
C VAL A 19 6.34 -6.67 19.51
N PRO A 20 6.64 -6.72 20.82
CA PRO A 20 6.11 -5.74 21.76
C PRO A 20 6.73 -4.37 21.49
N VAL A 21 5.89 -3.36 21.35
CA VAL A 21 6.31 -1.96 21.27
C VAL A 21 6.09 -1.36 22.66
N VAL A 22 7.20 -1.08 23.37
CA VAL A 22 7.14 -0.65 24.77
C VAL A 22 7.30 0.87 24.87
N GLN A 23 6.26 1.55 25.33
CA GLN A 23 6.21 2.99 25.62
C GLN A 23 6.78 3.90 24.51
N PRO A 24 6.35 3.78 23.27
CA PRO A 24 6.78 4.67 22.21
C PRO A 24 6.17 6.06 22.40
N ASP A 25 6.91 7.10 22.11
CA ASP A 25 6.38 8.47 22.07
C ASP A 25 5.44 8.66 20.87
N VAL A 26 5.77 8.02 19.74
CA VAL A 26 4.99 8.06 18.50
C VAL A 26 5.01 6.68 17.83
N VAL A 27 3.85 6.25 17.37
CA VAL A 27 3.69 5.05 16.53
C VAL A 27 3.18 5.47 15.15
N ILE A 28 3.91 5.12 14.11
CA ILE A 28 3.46 5.29 12.73
C ILE A 28 3.07 3.93 12.17
N VAL A 29 1.80 3.79 11.81
CA VAL A 29 1.26 2.59 11.16
C VAL A 29 1.02 2.91 9.69
N GLU A 30 1.66 2.19 8.79
CA GLU A 30 1.47 2.36 7.36
C GLU A 30 0.85 1.13 6.71
N GLY A 31 0.02 1.34 5.71
CA GLY A 31 -0.59 0.27 4.93
C GLY A 31 -1.77 0.76 4.11
N LEU A 32 -2.05 0.07 3.03
CA LEU A 32 -3.17 0.41 2.13
C LEU A 32 -4.54 0.26 2.81
N ASN A 33 -4.62 -0.58 3.83
CA ASN A 33 -5.87 -0.97 4.46
C ASN A 33 -6.14 -0.27 5.79
N VAL A 34 -5.22 0.55 6.29
CA VAL A 34 -5.31 1.12 7.65
C VAL A 34 -6.49 2.07 7.84
N LEU A 35 -7.00 2.68 6.77
CA LEU A 35 -8.19 3.54 6.78
C LEU A 35 -9.45 2.85 6.23
N GLN A 36 -9.34 1.60 5.79
CA GLN A 36 -10.50 0.87 5.29
C GLN A 36 -11.43 0.51 6.43
N PRO A 37 -12.75 0.67 6.23
CA PRO A 37 -13.71 0.06 7.13
C PRO A 37 -13.59 -1.46 6.97
N ALA A 38 -13.48 -2.17 8.07
CA ALA A 38 -13.73 -3.61 8.08
C ALA A 38 -15.17 -3.90 7.60
N ARG A 39 -15.54 -5.16 7.50
CA ARG A 39 -16.93 -5.54 7.24
C ARG A 39 -17.87 -4.70 8.09
N LEU A 40 -18.91 -4.14 7.46
CA LEU A 40 -19.96 -3.42 8.20
C LEU A 40 -20.50 -4.32 9.34
N PRO A 41 -20.53 -3.81 10.58
CA PRO A 41 -21.04 -4.58 11.70
C PRO A 41 -22.50 -4.96 11.46
N ARG A 42 -22.87 -6.17 11.85
CA ARG A 42 -24.27 -6.55 11.93
C ARG A 42 -24.94 -5.78 13.06
N GLN A 43 -26.27 -5.66 13.02
CA GLN A 43 -27.01 -4.92 14.00
C GLN A 43 -26.66 -5.41 15.44
N GLY A 44 -26.15 -4.50 16.28
CA GLY A 44 -25.70 -4.80 17.64
C GLY A 44 -24.26 -5.31 17.80
N GLU A 45 -23.50 -5.45 16.71
CA GLU A 45 -22.11 -5.87 16.76
C GLU A 45 -21.18 -4.63 16.78
N HIS A 46 -20.28 -4.54 17.76
CA HIS A 46 -19.22 -3.55 17.79
C HIS A 46 -17.96 -4.13 17.15
N VAL A 47 -17.63 -3.67 15.95
CA VAL A 47 -16.36 -4.04 15.27
C VAL A 47 -15.47 -2.81 15.26
N PRO A 48 -14.37 -2.79 16.05
CA PRO A 48 -13.42 -1.69 16.02
C PRO A 48 -12.65 -1.70 14.69
N PHE A 49 -12.45 -0.53 14.11
CA PHE A 49 -11.60 -0.33 12.95
C PHE A 49 -10.19 0.07 13.41
N VAL A 50 -9.17 -0.32 12.67
CA VAL A 50 -7.78 0.09 12.97
C VAL A 50 -7.67 1.62 13.05
N SER A 51 -8.40 2.32 12.18
CA SER A 51 -8.44 3.79 12.15
C SER A 51 -9.02 4.43 13.43
N ASP A 52 -9.78 3.69 14.25
CA ASP A 52 -10.35 4.22 15.49
C ASP A 52 -9.30 4.43 16.59
N PHE A 53 -8.15 3.81 16.44
CA PHE A 53 -7.02 3.92 17.36
C PHE A 53 -5.99 4.97 16.95
N PHE A 54 -6.23 5.73 15.87
CA PHE A 54 -5.30 6.74 15.37
C PHE A 54 -5.68 8.14 15.88
N ASP A 55 -4.72 8.82 16.47
CA ASP A 55 -4.85 10.24 16.82
C ASP A 55 -4.84 11.12 15.56
N PHE A 56 -4.10 10.68 14.53
CA PHE A 56 -3.95 11.41 13.29
C PHE A 56 -3.82 10.46 12.10
N SER A 57 -4.34 10.86 10.94
CA SER A 57 -4.28 10.04 9.73
C SER A 57 -3.88 10.86 8.51
N VAL A 58 -3.02 10.28 7.69
CA VAL A 58 -2.50 10.88 6.47
C VAL A 58 -2.84 9.98 5.28
N TYR A 59 -3.38 10.56 4.22
CA TYR A 59 -3.57 9.90 2.93
C TYR A 59 -2.57 10.47 1.93
N LEU A 60 -1.78 9.58 1.31
CA LEU A 60 -0.91 9.94 0.20
C LEU A 60 -1.68 9.80 -1.10
N ASP A 61 -1.93 10.90 -1.75
CA ASP A 61 -2.67 11.01 -3.01
C ASP A 61 -1.73 11.18 -4.20
N ALA A 62 -2.10 10.68 -5.34
CA ALA A 62 -1.45 10.96 -6.62
C ALA A 62 -2.39 10.66 -7.78
N ASP A 63 -2.11 11.21 -8.95
CA ASP A 63 -2.87 10.89 -10.16
C ASP A 63 -2.70 9.41 -10.53
N GLU A 64 -3.78 8.79 -10.97
CA GLU A 64 -3.81 7.38 -11.35
C GLU A 64 -2.78 7.03 -12.42
N SER A 65 -2.57 7.92 -13.39
CA SER A 65 -1.56 7.77 -14.43
C SER A 65 -0.13 7.74 -13.87
N LEU A 66 0.15 8.57 -12.85
CA LEU A 66 1.44 8.57 -12.16
C LEU A 66 1.64 7.30 -11.34
N LEU A 67 0.61 6.87 -10.62
CA LEU A 67 0.66 5.62 -9.85
C LEU A 67 0.94 4.43 -10.76
N ARG A 68 0.30 4.37 -11.94
CA ARG A 68 0.57 3.35 -12.95
C ARG A 68 2.00 3.38 -13.44
N ALA A 69 2.51 4.56 -13.78
CA ALA A 69 3.88 4.72 -14.26
C ALA A 69 4.90 4.26 -13.21
N TRP A 70 4.73 4.70 -11.96
CA TRP A 70 5.61 4.30 -10.85
C TRP A 70 5.53 2.80 -10.54
N TYR A 71 4.35 2.21 -10.65
CA TYR A 71 4.19 0.77 -10.47
C TYR A 71 4.97 -0.02 -11.52
N VAL A 72 4.82 0.33 -12.80
CA VAL A 72 5.52 -0.34 -13.90
C VAL A 72 7.04 -0.16 -13.77
N GLU A 73 7.50 1.06 -13.49
CA GLU A 73 8.92 1.33 -13.27
C GLU A 73 9.50 0.51 -12.10
N ARG A 74 8.77 0.49 -10.98
CA ARG A 74 9.16 -0.32 -9.82
C ARG A 74 9.21 -1.80 -10.15
N PHE A 75 8.23 -2.33 -10.87
CA PHE A 75 8.22 -3.73 -11.29
C PHE A 75 9.45 -4.05 -12.13
N MET A 76 9.78 -3.21 -13.12
CA MET A 76 10.96 -3.40 -13.97
C MET A 76 12.26 -3.37 -13.16
N ARG A 77 12.39 -2.46 -12.21
CA ARG A 77 13.55 -2.41 -11.31
C ARG A 77 13.65 -3.65 -10.41
N LEU A 78 12.53 -4.13 -9.87
CA LEU A 78 12.50 -5.33 -9.04
C LEU A 78 12.82 -6.60 -9.84
N ARG A 79 12.43 -6.65 -11.11
CA ARG A 79 12.82 -7.73 -12.02
C ARG A 79 14.35 -7.91 -12.10
N GLU A 80 15.09 -6.82 -12.05
CA GLU A 80 16.55 -6.82 -12.12
C GLU A 80 17.22 -7.05 -10.75
N THR A 81 16.47 -6.99 -9.67
CA THR A 81 16.98 -7.07 -8.30
C THR A 81 16.30 -8.18 -7.50
N ALA A 82 15.29 -7.83 -6.70
CA ALA A 82 14.67 -8.75 -5.74
C ALA A 82 13.98 -9.97 -6.38
N PHE A 83 13.50 -9.88 -7.63
CA PHE A 83 12.90 -11.03 -8.30
C PHE A 83 13.94 -12.07 -8.75
N ARG A 84 15.23 -11.71 -8.78
CA ARG A 84 16.32 -12.66 -9.09
C ARG A 84 16.66 -13.59 -7.93
N ASP A 85 16.18 -13.30 -6.74
CA ASP A 85 16.29 -14.23 -5.62
C ASP A 85 15.43 -15.47 -5.90
N PRO A 86 16.03 -16.68 -5.94
CA PRO A 86 15.28 -17.92 -6.18
C PRO A 86 14.20 -18.21 -5.15
N GLN A 87 14.32 -17.66 -3.95
CA GLN A 87 13.31 -17.79 -2.88
C GLN A 87 12.17 -16.77 -3.00
N SER A 88 12.31 -15.78 -3.89
CA SER A 88 11.26 -14.79 -4.11
C SER A 88 10.02 -15.43 -4.74
N TYR A 89 8.85 -15.16 -4.17
CA TYR A 89 7.57 -15.51 -4.78
C TYR A 89 7.44 -15.00 -6.22
N PHE A 90 8.12 -13.90 -6.54
CA PHE A 90 8.10 -13.24 -7.84
C PHE A 90 9.25 -13.67 -8.78
N ALA A 91 10.07 -14.68 -8.40
CA ALA A 91 11.21 -15.14 -9.18
C ALA A 91 10.87 -15.48 -10.64
N ARG A 92 9.63 -15.97 -10.88
CA ARG A 92 9.13 -16.27 -12.23
C ARG A 92 9.15 -15.07 -13.19
N TYR A 93 9.09 -13.84 -12.68
CA TYR A 93 9.09 -12.63 -13.50
C TYR A 93 10.51 -12.17 -13.87
N ALA A 94 11.54 -12.66 -13.17
CA ALA A 94 12.92 -12.32 -13.49
C ALA A 94 13.38 -12.87 -14.85
N ALA A 95 12.80 -13.99 -15.29
CA ALA A 95 13.14 -14.65 -16.55
C ALA A 95 12.39 -14.08 -17.78
N LEU A 96 11.42 -13.19 -17.59
CA LEU A 96 10.68 -12.60 -18.70
C LEU A 96 11.56 -11.66 -19.52
N GLU A 97 11.35 -11.62 -20.83
CA GLU A 97 11.89 -10.57 -21.67
C GLU A 97 11.35 -9.19 -21.26
N GLU A 98 12.09 -8.13 -21.57
CA GLU A 98 11.76 -6.78 -21.09
C GLU A 98 10.35 -6.33 -21.51
N SER A 99 9.97 -6.56 -22.78
CA SER A 99 8.65 -6.23 -23.31
C SER A 99 7.56 -7.01 -22.61
N GLU A 100 7.75 -8.33 -22.44
CA GLU A 100 6.80 -9.21 -21.77
C GLU A 100 6.63 -8.86 -20.28
N ALA A 101 7.73 -8.50 -19.61
CA ALA A 101 7.70 -8.04 -18.23
C ALA A 101 6.90 -6.74 -18.08
N ARG A 102 7.08 -5.80 -19.00
CA ARG A 102 6.34 -4.53 -19.03
C ARG A 102 4.86 -4.75 -19.26
N ASP A 103 4.50 -5.59 -20.23
CA ASP A 103 3.10 -5.94 -20.51
C ASP A 103 2.45 -6.66 -19.33
N THR A 104 3.22 -7.53 -18.67
CA THR A 104 2.77 -8.19 -17.44
C THR A 104 2.53 -7.19 -16.31
N ALA A 105 3.45 -6.24 -16.10
CA ALA A 105 3.28 -5.20 -15.10
C ALA A 105 2.04 -4.33 -15.39
N CYS A 106 1.83 -3.94 -16.65
CA CYS A 106 0.64 -3.19 -17.06
C CYS A 106 -0.64 -3.97 -16.79
N ARG A 107 -0.69 -5.24 -17.17
CA ARG A 107 -1.84 -6.10 -16.93
C ARG A 107 -2.14 -6.27 -15.44
N LEU A 108 -1.12 -6.51 -14.61
CA LEU A 108 -1.30 -6.61 -13.15
C LEU A 108 -1.80 -5.32 -12.54
N TRP A 109 -1.30 -4.19 -13.04
CA TRP A 109 -1.83 -2.89 -12.63
C TRP A 109 -3.32 -2.78 -12.98
N ASP A 110 -3.66 -2.96 -14.24
CA ASP A 110 -5.01 -2.71 -14.75
C ASP A 110 -6.05 -3.66 -14.14
N THR A 111 -5.67 -4.93 -13.87
CA THR A 111 -6.61 -5.95 -13.40
C THR A 111 -6.67 -6.11 -11.88
N ILE A 112 -5.65 -5.70 -11.15
CA ILE A 112 -5.57 -5.92 -9.71
C ILE A 112 -5.43 -4.59 -8.97
N ASN A 113 -4.32 -3.85 -9.22
CA ASN A 113 -4.00 -2.69 -8.41
C ASN A 113 -4.95 -1.53 -8.64
N LEU A 114 -5.35 -1.28 -9.88
CA LEU A 114 -6.29 -0.22 -10.24
C LEU A 114 -7.68 -0.51 -9.69
N VAL A 115 -8.13 -1.76 -9.76
CA VAL A 115 -9.40 -2.18 -9.19
C VAL A 115 -9.39 -1.96 -7.68
N ASN A 116 -8.34 -2.44 -6.98
CA ASN A 116 -8.19 -2.24 -5.55
C ASN A 116 -8.08 -0.76 -5.17
N LEU A 117 -7.35 0.05 -5.97
CA LEU A 117 -7.27 1.49 -5.77
C LEU A 117 -8.65 2.13 -5.78
N ARG A 118 -9.45 1.85 -6.80
CA ARG A 118 -10.76 2.49 -7.01
C ARG A 118 -11.81 2.01 -6.02
N GLU A 119 -11.84 0.72 -5.74
CA GLU A 119 -12.88 0.12 -4.91
C GLU A 119 -12.60 0.24 -3.40
N ASN A 120 -11.33 0.15 -3.01
CA ASN A 120 -10.98 0.00 -1.61
C ASN A 120 -10.14 1.15 -1.04
N ILE A 121 -9.27 1.79 -1.83
CA ILE A 121 -8.32 2.78 -1.32
C ILE A 121 -8.86 4.19 -1.50
N LEU A 122 -9.25 4.59 -2.70
CA LEU A 122 -9.78 5.94 -2.99
C LEU A 122 -10.97 6.33 -2.09
N PRO A 123 -11.93 5.46 -1.79
CA PRO A 123 -13.03 5.79 -0.88
C PRO A 123 -12.57 6.19 0.53
N THR A 124 -11.38 5.73 0.96
CA THR A 124 -10.85 6.06 2.29
C THR A 124 -10.22 7.45 2.38
N ARG A 125 -9.94 8.08 1.24
CA ARG A 125 -9.33 9.43 1.15
C ARG A 125 -10.06 10.45 2.00
N GLN A 126 -11.37 10.45 1.95
CA GLN A 126 -12.21 11.37 2.72
C GLN A 126 -12.18 11.13 4.24
N ARG A 127 -11.67 9.99 4.70
CA ARG A 127 -11.53 9.68 6.14
C ARG A 127 -10.24 10.23 6.73
N ALA A 128 -9.24 10.56 5.90
CA ALA A 128 -7.99 11.11 6.37
C ALA A 128 -8.16 12.54 6.91
N ARG A 129 -7.37 12.87 7.93
CA ARG A 129 -7.27 14.24 8.43
C ARG A 129 -6.38 15.11 7.57
N LEU A 130 -5.34 14.52 6.99
CA LEU A 130 -4.38 15.20 6.10
C LEU A 130 -4.29 14.44 4.79
N ILE A 131 -4.34 15.16 3.67
CA ILE A 131 -4.08 14.63 2.35
C ILE A 131 -2.84 15.30 1.80
N LEU A 132 -1.86 14.49 1.40
CA LEU A 132 -0.63 14.94 0.76
C LEU A 132 -0.64 14.43 -0.68
N ARG A 133 -0.75 15.36 -1.63
CA ARG A 133 -0.72 15.02 -3.05
C ARG A 133 0.70 15.06 -3.60
N LYS A 134 1.12 13.93 -4.17
CA LYS A 134 2.42 13.78 -4.81
C LYS A 134 2.32 14.04 -6.30
N GLY A 135 3.25 14.83 -6.80
CA GLY A 135 3.47 15.04 -8.23
C GLY A 135 4.43 14.03 -8.87
N ALA A 136 4.72 14.24 -10.15
CA ALA A 136 5.52 13.32 -10.97
C ALA A 136 6.93 13.08 -10.41
N SER A 137 7.55 14.07 -9.79
CA SER A 137 8.87 13.99 -9.17
C SER A 137 8.87 13.44 -7.74
N HIS A 138 7.77 12.85 -7.30
CA HIS A 138 7.54 12.40 -5.93
C HIS A 138 7.53 13.49 -4.84
N GLN A 139 7.58 14.75 -5.22
CA GLN A 139 7.45 15.88 -4.30
C GLN A 139 5.99 16.09 -3.91
N ILE A 140 5.76 16.62 -2.72
CA ILE A 140 4.42 17.03 -2.30
C ILE A 140 4.11 18.37 -2.96
N GLU A 141 3.05 18.39 -3.77
CA GLU A 141 2.59 19.57 -4.51
C GLU A 141 1.39 20.24 -3.85
N GLU A 142 0.60 19.46 -3.11
CA GLU A 142 -0.59 19.95 -2.44
C GLU A 142 -0.74 19.32 -1.05
N VAL A 143 -1.18 20.13 -0.11
CA VAL A 143 -1.46 19.72 1.27
C VAL A 143 -2.87 20.19 1.62
N ALA A 144 -3.78 19.25 1.90
CA ALA A 144 -5.14 19.54 2.31
C ALA A 144 -5.39 19.01 3.73
N LEU A 145 -5.69 19.92 4.66
CA LEU A 145 -6.05 19.59 6.03
C LEU A 145 -7.57 19.67 6.19
N ARG A 146 -8.16 18.59 6.71
CA ARG A 146 -9.59 18.57 7.03
C ARG A 146 -9.89 19.50 8.20
N ARG A 147 -10.80 20.41 7.99
CA ARG A 147 -11.40 21.19 9.10
C ARG A 147 -12.35 20.29 9.90
N ILE A 148 -12.16 20.28 11.20
CA ILE A 148 -13.06 19.65 12.17
C ILE A 148 -14.18 20.61 12.49
#